data_2e02ef03e56569707a96da8a003a8586
#
_entry.id   2e02ef03e56569707a96da8a003a8586
#
_cell.length_a   1.000
_cell.length_b   1.000
_cell.length_c   1.000
_cell.angle_alpha   90.00
_cell.angle_beta   90.00
_cell.angle_gamma   90.00
#
_symmetry.space_group_name_H-M   'P 1'
#
loop_
_entity.id
_entity.type
_entity.pdbx_description
1 polymer ?
#
loop_
_entity_poly.entity_id
_entity_poly.type
_entity_poly.pdbx_seq_one_letter_code
_entity_poly.pdbx_strand_id
1 'polypeptide(L)'
;MSSTKTRVGKYEFENCLMNAAGVCCYNRNELEKMIHSEAGTFVTKSATLNPREGNPQPRYYDTELGCINSMGLPNLGIDYYLEYLLELQESLPERTFFLSMTGLSSEEIHILMKKVLDSGFKGPTELNLSCPNVPGKPQLAYDLQTTEQILSEVFEYFDRPLGIKLPPYFDIVHFDQAAAVFNKFPLTFVNCVNSIGNGLVINDESVVIKPKNGFGGIGGQYIKPTALANVHAFYQRLNPSIQIIGTGGVLTGRDAFEHILCGASMIQIGTSLEKEGTEVFSRVTRELKEIMDEKGYKTLEDFKGKLKYL
;
A
#
# COMPACT_ATOMS: atom_id res chain seq x y z
N MET A 1 -26.32 3.33 -12.97
CA MET A 1 -25.14 3.94 -12.33
C MET A 1 -24.11 2.85 -12.08
N SER A 2 -22.87 3.12 -12.40
CA SER A 2 -21.73 2.23 -12.15
C SER A 2 -21.40 2.14 -10.66
N SER A 3 -20.86 0.99 -10.23
CA SER A 3 -20.49 0.71 -8.84
C SER A 3 -18.98 0.58 -8.69
N THR A 4 -18.42 1.27 -7.71
CA THR A 4 -17.01 1.15 -7.33
C THR A 4 -16.78 0.18 -6.18
N LYS A 5 -17.80 -0.62 -5.82
CA LYS A 5 -17.68 -1.69 -4.84
C LYS A 5 -16.59 -2.68 -5.24
N THR A 6 -15.86 -3.13 -4.24
CA THR A 6 -14.76 -4.09 -4.45
C THR A 6 -14.67 -5.08 -3.30
N ARG A 7 -13.81 -6.09 -3.48
CA ARG A 7 -13.56 -7.12 -2.49
C ARG A 7 -12.06 -7.42 -2.38
N VAL A 8 -11.59 -7.55 -1.13
CA VAL A 8 -10.23 -8.02 -0.82
C VAL A 8 -10.34 -9.18 0.18
N GLY A 9 -9.94 -10.37 -0.23
CA GLY A 9 -10.19 -11.59 0.53
C GLY A 9 -11.68 -11.81 0.76
N LYS A 10 -12.09 -11.92 2.02
CA LYS A 10 -13.50 -12.08 2.43
C LYS A 10 -14.22 -10.75 2.67
N TYR A 11 -13.52 -9.62 2.62
CA TYR A 11 -14.05 -8.30 2.98
C TYR A 11 -14.57 -7.56 1.74
N GLU A 12 -15.73 -6.95 1.89
CA GLU A 12 -16.36 -6.11 0.87
C GLU A 12 -16.24 -4.63 1.26
N PHE A 13 -16.07 -3.77 0.26
CA PHE A 13 -15.91 -2.33 0.43
C PHE A 13 -16.80 -1.59 -0.56
N GLU A 14 -17.48 -0.56 -0.09
CA GLU A 14 -18.38 0.26 -0.92
C GLU A 14 -17.64 1.08 -1.99
N ASN A 15 -16.35 1.34 -1.77
CA ASN A 15 -15.48 2.04 -2.70
C ASN A 15 -14.10 1.35 -2.78
N CYS A 16 -13.52 1.32 -3.97
CA CYS A 16 -12.21 0.72 -4.21
C CYS A 16 -11.02 1.60 -3.82
N LEU A 17 -11.24 2.82 -3.34
CA LEU A 17 -10.20 3.77 -2.99
C LEU A 17 -9.92 3.79 -1.49
N MET A 18 -8.64 3.90 -1.13
CA MET A 18 -8.17 4.08 0.25
C MET A 18 -6.87 4.90 0.26
N ASN A 19 -6.40 5.31 1.45
CA ASN A 19 -5.10 5.95 1.58
C ASN A 19 -3.95 4.95 1.40
N ALA A 20 -2.77 5.43 1.03
CA ALA A 20 -1.52 4.67 1.15
C ALA A 20 -0.97 4.74 2.59
N ALA A 21 -0.41 3.64 3.10
CA ALA A 21 0.22 3.58 4.41
C ALA A 21 1.40 4.57 4.52
N GLY A 22 1.12 5.76 5.02
CA GLY A 22 2.11 6.85 5.09
C GLY A 22 1.49 8.24 4.98
N VAL A 23 0.26 8.32 4.46
CA VAL A 23 -0.44 9.57 4.25
C VAL A 23 -1.81 9.52 4.94
N CYS A 24 -2.14 10.58 5.66
CA CYS A 24 -3.40 10.73 6.41
C CYS A 24 -3.71 9.53 7.34
N CYS A 25 -2.68 9.03 8.04
CA CYS A 25 -2.80 7.81 8.85
C CYS A 25 -1.82 7.73 10.03
N TYR A 26 -1.19 8.86 10.39
CA TYR A 26 -0.19 8.90 11.46
C TYR A 26 -0.81 8.76 12.85
N ASN A 27 -1.98 9.37 13.08
CA ASN A 27 -2.66 9.39 14.36
C ASN A 27 -4.18 9.23 14.20
N ARG A 28 -4.91 9.09 15.31
CA ARG A 28 -6.38 8.94 15.34
C ARG A 28 -7.09 10.05 14.58
N ASN A 29 -6.68 11.31 14.75
CA ASN A 29 -7.34 12.44 14.09
C ASN A 29 -7.24 12.36 12.56
N GLU A 30 -6.12 11.85 12.03
CA GLU A 30 -5.99 11.63 10.59
C GLU A 30 -6.84 10.45 10.12
N LEU A 31 -6.87 9.36 10.88
CA LEU A 31 -7.68 8.18 10.57
C LEU A 31 -9.18 8.48 10.65
N GLU A 32 -9.62 9.34 11.58
CA GLU A 32 -11.00 9.83 11.65
C GLU A 32 -11.42 10.58 10.37
N LYS A 33 -10.54 11.41 9.80
CA LYS A 33 -10.82 12.05 8.51
C LYS A 33 -11.06 11.03 7.40
N MET A 34 -10.35 9.91 7.43
CA MET A 34 -10.55 8.83 6.47
C MET A 34 -11.91 8.13 6.66
N ILE A 35 -12.34 7.92 7.92
CA ILE A 35 -13.65 7.33 8.24
C ILE A 35 -14.78 8.19 7.70
N HIS A 36 -14.65 9.50 7.76
CA HIS A 36 -15.65 10.48 7.33
C HIS A 36 -15.56 10.87 5.85
N SER A 37 -14.61 10.32 5.10
CA SER A 37 -14.45 10.53 3.66
C SER A 37 -15.21 9.52 2.80
N GLU A 38 -15.20 9.70 1.49
CA GLU A 38 -15.71 8.71 0.53
C GLU A 38 -14.73 7.54 0.26
N ALA A 39 -13.63 7.41 1.00
CA ALA A 39 -12.79 6.23 0.95
C ALA A 39 -13.56 4.98 1.41
N GLY A 40 -13.37 3.87 0.72
CA GLY A 40 -13.99 2.60 1.10
C GLY A 40 -13.49 2.07 2.44
N THR A 41 -12.24 2.38 2.76
CA THR A 41 -11.57 2.02 4.00
C THR A 41 -10.29 2.86 4.17
N PHE A 42 -9.53 2.57 5.23
CA PHE A 42 -8.18 3.08 5.40
C PHE A 42 -7.18 1.99 5.78
N VAL A 43 -5.89 2.29 5.60
CA VAL A 43 -4.77 1.58 6.18
C VAL A 43 -4.01 2.50 7.15
N THR A 44 -3.60 1.96 8.29
CA THR A 44 -2.80 2.70 9.27
C THR A 44 -1.40 3.03 8.72
N LYS A 45 -0.68 3.92 9.41
CA LYS A 45 0.76 4.05 9.22
C LYS A 45 1.43 2.71 9.46
N SER A 46 2.44 2.36 8.62
CA SER A 46 3.24 1.16 8.89
C SER A 46 3.88 1.28 10.27
N ALA A 47 3.37 0.50 11.21
CA ALA A 47 3.80 0.49 12.60
C ALA A 47 5.07 -0.32 12.77
N THR A 48 5.93 0.11 13.66
CA THR A 48 7.05 -0.65 14.21
C THR A 48 6.72 -1.09 15.64
N LEU A 49 7.53 -1.98 16.23
CA LEU A 49 7.31 -2.47 17.58
C LEU A 49 7.20 -1.31 18.58
N ASN A 50 8.11 -0.36 18.48
CA ASN A 50 8.15 0.84 19.31
C ASN A 50 7.86 2.09 18.46
N PRO A 51 7.38 3.20 19.06
CA PRO A 51 7.22 4.48 18.37
C PRO A 51 8.54 4.99 17.78
N ARG A 52 8.45 5.71 16.65
CA ARG A 52 9.61 6.30 15.97
C ARG A 52 9.31 7.73 15.53
N GLU A 53 10.27 8.61 15.71
CA GLU A 53 10.19 10.00 15.22
C GLU A 53 10.50 10.10 13.72
N GLY A 54 11.23 9.11 13.19
CA GLY A 54 11.70 9.10 11.81
C GLY A 54 13.00 9.89 11.60
N ASN A 55 13.32 10.18 10.36
CA ASN A 55 14.54 10.89 9.98
C ASN A 55 14.46 12.40 10.27
N PRO A 56 15.61 13.11 10.40
CA PRO A 56 15.65 14.55 10.58
C PRO A 56 15.09 15.31 9.36
N GLN A 57 14.55 16.50 9.60
CA GLN A 57 14.03 17.42 8.58
C GLN A 57 15.17 18.17 7.85
N PRO A 58 14.93 18.64 6.58
CA PRO A 58 13.79 18.30 5.73
C PRO A 58 13.90 16.86 5.20
N ARG A 59 12.81 16.10 5.32
CA ARG A 59 12.74 14.69 4.92
C ARG A 59 11.67 14.39 3.86
N TYR A 60 10.99 15.43 3.40
CA TYR A 60 9.96 15.41 2.36
C TYR A 60 10.06 16.69 1.54
N TYR A 61 9.86 16.58 0.23
CA TYR A 61 9.83 17.72 -0.67
C TYR A 61 8.86 17.44 -1.82
N ASP A 62 7.96 18.40 -2.07
CA ASP A 62 7.05 18.36 -3.21
C ASP A 62 7.77 18.75 -4.49
N THR A 63 7.39 18.08 -5.57
CA THR A 63 7.78 18.41 -6.93
C THR A 63 6.53 18.60 -7.78
N GLU A 64 6.68 19.06 -9.01
CA GLU A 64 5.57 19.27 -9.94
C GLU A 64 4.74 17.99 -10.16
N LEU A 65 5.40 16.85 -10.42
CA LEU A 65 4.76 15.58 -10.74
C LEU A 65 4.70 14.60 -9.57
N GLY A 66 5.07 15.01 -8.37
CA GLY A 66 5.04 14.11 -7.23
C GLY A 66 5.77 14.62 -6.00
N CYS A 67 6.60 13.76 -5.42
CA CYS A 67 7.41 14.09 -4.25
C CYS A 67 8.64 13.21 -4.14
N ILE A 68 9.61 13.66 -3.35
CA ILE A 68 10.69 12.83 -2.82
C ILE A 68 10.60 12.79 -1.31
N ASN A 69 10.80 11.62 -0.70
CA ASN A 69 10.80 11.48 0.74
C ASN A 69 11.82 10.47 1.25
N SER A 70 12.29 10.73 2.47
CA SER A 70 13.08 9.80 3.27
C SER A 70 12.60 9.88 4.72
N MET A 71 11.36 9.45 4.95
CA MET A 71 10.63 9.65 6.21
C MET A 71 11.27 8.94 7.41
N GLY A 72 11.86 7.75 7.24
CA GLY A 72 12.46 6.97 8.31
C GLY A 72 11.46 6.31 9.25
N LEU A 73 10.26 5.97 8.73
CA LEU A 73 9.18 5.29 9.46
C LEU A 73 8.69 6.03 10.72
N PRO A 74 8.34 7.32 10.67
CA PRO A 74 7.68 7.94 11.81
C PRO A 74 6.35 7.24 12.07
N ASN A 75 6.13 6.77 13.31
CA ASN A 75 4.89 6.11 13.71
C ASN A 75 4.78 6.06 15.24
N LEU A 76 3.59 5.76 15.76
CA LEU A 76 3.28 5.76 17.18
C LEU A 76 3.37 4.37 17.85
N GLY A 77 3.95 3.40 17.14
CA GLY A 77 4.08 2.02 17.62
C GLY A 77 2.84 1.17 17.36
N ILE A 78 3.03 -0.16 17.32
CA ILE A 78 1.96 -1.11 16.98
C ILE A 78 0.78 -1.05 17.95
N ASP A 79 1.06 -0.89 19.25
CA ASP A 79 0.04 -0.92 20.29
C ASP A 79 -0.97 0.23 20.13
N TYR A 80 -0.49 1.44 19.76
CA TYR A 80 -1.34 2.60 19.48
C TYR A 80 -2.38 2.33 18.37
N TYR A 81 -1.93 1.72 17.27
CA TYR A 81 -2.84 1.45 16.14
C TYR A 81 -3.76 0.27 16.42
N LEU A 82 -3.28 -0.77 17.09
CA LEU A 82 -4.12 -1.90 17.49
C LEU A 82 -5.23 -1.47 18.44
N GLU A 83 -4.93 -0.68 19.46
CA GLU A 83 -5.93 -0.15 20.39
C GLU A 83 -7.06 0.57 19.63
N TYR A 84 -6.70 1.48 18.73
CA TYR A 84 -7.69 2.22 17.96
C TYR A 84 -8.49 1.34 16.97
N LEU A 85 -7.83 0.40 16.30
CA LEU A 85 -8.50 -0.51 15.39
C LEU A 85 -9.47 -1.46 16.11
N LEU A 86 -9.17 -1.85 17.34
CA LEU A 86 -10.07 -2.66 18.18
C LEU A 86 -11.30 -1.84 18.61
N GLU A 87 -11.12 -0.59 19.03
CA GLU A 87 -12.25 0.32 19.30
C GLU A 87 -13.16 0.46 18.07
N LEU A 88 -12.58 0.60 16.88
CA LEU A 88 -13.35 0.68 15.63
C LEU A 88 -14.03 -0.65 15.28
N GLN A 89 -13.37 -1.79 15.53
CA GLN A 89 -13.95 -3.11 15.30
C GLN A 89 -15.20 -3.34 16.16
N GLU A 90 -15.28 -2.75 17.35
CA GLU A 90 -16.44 -2.80 18.23
C GLU A 90 -17.51 -1.78 17.85
N SER A 91 -17.12 -0.55 17.55
CA SER A 91 -18.03 0.56 17.28
C SER A 91 -18.58 0.61 15.85
N LEU A 92 -17.85 0.07 14.88
CA LEU A 92 -18.20 0.02 13.46
C LEU A 92 -18.05 -1.41 12.89
N PRO A 93 -18.78 -2.40 13.42
CA PRO A 93 -18.56 -3.83 13.10
C PRO A 93 -18.82 -4.19 11.63
N GLU A 94 -19.56 -3.36 10.91
CA GLU A 94 -19.83 -3.53 9.47
C GLU A 94 -18.68 -3.00 8.58
N ARG A 95 -17.73 -2.24 9.16
CA ARG A 95 -16.60 -1.69 8.43
C ARG A 95 -15.33 -2.46 8.74
N THR A 96 -14.49 -2.60 7.75
CA THR A 96 -13.18 -3.27 7.86
C THR A 96 -12.07 -2.27 7.57
N PHE A 97 -11.05 -2.27 8.43
CA PHE A 97 -9.89 -1.39 8.32
C PHE A 97 -8.61 -2.21 8.26
N PHE A 98 -7.57 -1.67 7.60
CA PHE A 98 -6.29 -2.34 7.43
C PHE A 98 -5.27 -1.85 8.46
N LEU A 99 -4.53 -2.79 9.02
CA LEU A 99 -3.31 -2.51 9.79
C LEU A 99 -2.11 -2.65 8.88
N SER A 100 -1.24 -1.64 8.80
CA SER A 100 0.08 -1.79 8.17
C SER A 100 1.18 -1.86 9.24
N MET A 101 2.17 -2.73 9.02
CA MET A 101 3.31 -2.86 9.92
C MET A 101 4.59 -3.25 9.18
N THR A 102 5.73 -3.05 9.82
CA THR A 102 7.05 -3.46 9.34
C THR A 102 8.00 -3.71 10.52
N GLY A 103 8.75 -4.79 10.48
CA GLY A 103 9.81 -5.06 11.45
C GLY A 103 11.17 -4.57 10.96
N LEU A 104 12.06 -4.23 11.88
CA LEU A 104 13.44 -3.87 11.58
C LEU A 104 14.36 -5.11 11.53
N SER A 105 13.84 -6.26 11.93
CA SER A 105 14.47 -7.57 11.82
C SER A 105 13.39 -8.65 11.65
N SER A 106 13.79 -9.87 11.29
CA SER A 106 12.88 -11.03 11.24
C SER A 106 12.22 -11.28 12.60
N GLU A 107 12.97 -11.15 13.69
CA GLU A 107 12.46 -11.31 15.06
C GLU A 107 11.38 -10.28 15.39
N GLU A 108 11.58 -9.00 15.02
CA GLU A 108 10.55 -7.97 15.22
C GLU A 108 9.29 -8.26 14.41
N ILE A 109 9.42 -8.77 13.18
CA ILE A 109 8.26 -9.20 12.39
C ILE A 109 7.47 -10.25 13.15
N HIS A 110 8.11 -11.27 13.69
CA HIS A 110 7.42 -12.31 14.47
C HIS A 110 6.76 -11.77 15.73
N ILE A 111 7.42 -10.87 16.46
CA ILE A 111 6.83 -10.21 17.64
C ILE A 111 5.59 -9.42 17.24
N LEU A 112 5.67 -8.63 16.16
CA LEU A 112 4.56 -7.85 15.65
C LEU A 112 3.38 -8.74 15.21
N MET A 113 3.65 -9.80 14.45
CA MET A 113 2.63 -10.76 14.01
C MET A 113 1.92 -11.43 15.19
N LYS A 114 2.65 -11.83 16.23
CA LYS A 114 2.07 -12.38 17.46
C LYS A 114 1.21 -11.36 18.18
N LYS A 115 1.67 -10.11 18.32
CA LYS A 115 0.86 -9.02 18.92
C LYS A 115 -0.47 -8.83 18.17
N VAL A 116 -0.46 -8.84 16.82
CA VAL A 116 -1.68 -8.75 16.02
C VAL A 116 -2.60 -9.95 16.28
N LEU A 117 -2.06 -11.16 16.31
CA LEU A 117 -2.84 -12.38 16.58
C LEU A 117 -3.47 -12.33 17.96
N ASP A 118 -2.69 -12.02 19.00
CA ASP A 118 -3.10 -12.00 20.40
C ASP A 118 -4.09 -10.86 20.70
N SER A 119 -4.04 -9.75 19.96
CA SER A 119 -4.95 -8.61 20.14
C SER A 119 -6.41 -8.93 19.82
N GLY A 120 -6.66 -9.95 19.01
CA GLY A 120 -8.01 -10.25 18.51
C GLY A 120 -8.46 -9.37 17.34
N PHE A 121 -7.57 -8.58 16.75
CA PHE A 121 -7.85 -7.81 15.53
C PHE A 121 -8.21 -8.75 14.38
N LYS A 122 -9.30 -8.48 13.66
CA LYS A 122 -9.87 -9.36 12.62
C LYS A 122 -9.68 -8.81 11.20
N GLY A 123 -9.27 -7.53 11.07
CA GLY A 123 -9.06 -6.89 9.78
C GLY A 123 -7.81 -7.40 9.05
N PRO A 124 -7.64 -7.01 7.77
CA PRO A 124 -6.46 -7.38 7.00
C PRO A 124 -5.21 -6.71 7.54
N THR A 125 -4.11 -7.46 7.58
CA THR A 125 -2.78 -6.97 7.97
C THR A 125 -1.90 -6.84 6.73
N GLU A 126 -1.27 -5.68 6.55
CA GLU A 126 -0.28 -5.41 5.50
C GLU A 126 1.13 -5.46 6.10
N LEU A 127 1.92 -6.47 5.75
CA LEU A 127 3.34 -6.53 6.07
C LEU A 127 4.13 -5.76 5.00
N ASN A 128 4.69 -4.62 5.38
CA ASN A 128 5.48 -3.79 4.47
C ASN A 128 6.91 -4.34 4.34
N LEU A 129 7.21 -4.98 3.22
CA LEU A 129 8.52 -5.57 2.90
C LEU A 129 9.45 -4.59 2.15
N SER A 130 8.98 -3.39 1.86
CA SER A 130 9.71 -2.40 1.06
C SER A 130 10.48 -1.37 1.89
N CYS A 131 10.57 -1.55 3.20
CA CYS A 131 11.32 -0.63 4.03
C CYS A 131 12.82 -0.99 4.03
N PRO A 132 13.74 -0.05 3.75
CA PRO A 132 15.18 -0.28 3.82
C PRO A 132 15.64 -0.23 5.29
N ASN A 133 15.37 -1.30 6.05
CA ASN A 133 15.39 -1.24 7.51
C ASN A 133 16.72 -1.60 8.14
N VAL A 134 17.61 -2.29 7.41
CA VAL A 134 18.90 -2.71 7.94
C VAL A 134 20.02 -2.06 7.12
N PRO A 135 20.88 -1.23 7.73
CA PRO A 135 22.05 -0.70 7.03
C PRO A 135 22.86 -1.83 6.38
N GLY A 136 23.19 -1.67 5.09
CA GLY A 136 23.98 -2.65 4.35
C GLY A 136 23.23 -3.89 3.84
N LYS A 137 21.93 -4.02 4.10
CA LYS A 137 21.09 -5.07 3.51
C LYS A 137 20.08 -4.49 2.50
N PRO A 138 19.70 -5.25 1.46
CA PRO A 138 18.63 -4.85 0.55
C PRO A 138 17.28 -4.75 1.28
N GLN A 139 16.30 -4.13 0.64
CA GLN A 139 14.91 -4.21 1.10
C GLN A 139 14.49 -5.69 1.15
N LEU A 140 13.73 -6.09 2.17
CA LEU A 140 13.40 -7.49 2.40
C LEU A 140 12.72 -8.15 1.19
N ALA A 141 11.87 -7.41 0.47
CA ALA A 141 11.22 -7.92 -0.74
C ALA A 141 12.19 -8.27 -1.90
N TYR A 142 13.41 -7.77 -1.88
CA TYR A 142 14.45 -8.15 -2.85
C TYR A 142 15.32 -9.34 -2.39
N ASP A 143 15.26 -9.67 -1.09
CA ASP A 143 15.83 -10.90 -0.54
C ASP A 143 14.74 -11.97 -0.46
N LEU A 144 14.47 -12.60 -1.60
CA LEU A 144 13.38 -13.56 -1.73
C LEU A 144 13.57 -14.81 -0.85
N GLN A 145 14.81 -15.21 -0.57
CA GLN A 145 15.08 -16.33 0.32
C GLN A 145 14.67 -16.00 1.76
N THR A 146 15.09 -14.84 2.28
CA THR A 146 14.70 -14.39 3.62
C THR A 146 13.18 -14.12 3.68
N THR A 147 12.60 -13.55 2.63
CA THR A 147 11.15 -13.34 2.54
C THR A 147 10.38 -14.65 2.60
N GLU A 148 10.79 -15.67 1.85
CA GLU A 148 10.18 -17.00 1.87
C GLU A 148 10.24 -17.62 3.26
N GLN A 149 11.40 -17.55 3.90
CA GLN A 149 11.59 -18.08 5.25
C GLN A 149 10.64 -17.40 6.25
N ILE A 150 10.60 -16.06 6.28
CA ILE A 150 9.73 -15.30 7.19
C ILE A 150 8.26 -15.66 6.95
N LEU A 151 7.82 -15.68 5.69
CA LEU A 151 6.42 -16.03 5.38
C LEU A 151 6.10 -17.47 5.78
N SER A 152 7.02 -18.41 5.56
CA SER A 152 6.84 -19.81 5.99
C SER A 152 6.64 -19.90 7.49
N GLU A 153 7.51 -19.27 8.28
CA GLU A 153 7.44 -19.27 9.74
C GLU A 153 6.19 -18.53 10.26
N VAL A 154 5.80 -17.41 9.63
CA VAL A 154 4.60 -16.65 9.99
C VAL A 154 3.34 -17.47 9.76
N PHE A 155 3.20 -18.13 8.61
CA PHE A 155 2.01 -18.91 8.30
C PHE A 155 1.90 -20.23 9.08
N GLU A 156 2.88 -20.63 9.88
CA GLU A 156 2.75 -21.73 10.83
C GLU A 156 1.80 -21.39 12.00
N TYR A 157 1.67 -20.12 12.36
CA TYR A 157 0.86 -19.69 13.51
C TYR A 157 -0.13 -18.57 13.21
N PHE A 158 0.03 -17.81 12.12
CA PHE A 158 -0.80 -16.66 11.78
C PHE A 158 -1.87 -17.06 10.77
N ASP A 159 -3.11 -17.19 11.23
CA ASP A 159 -4.28 -17.63 10.45
C ASP A 159 -5.20 -16.47 10.00
N ARG A 160 -4.76 -15.23 10.21
CA ARG A 160 -5.52 -14.03 9.85
C ARG A 160 -5.20 -13.56 8.42
N PRO A 161 -6.09 -12.76 7.80
CA PRO A 161 -5.82 -12.19 6.48
C PRO A 161 -4.54 -11.37 6.45
N LEU A 162 -3.55 -11.84 5.71
CA LEU A 162 -2.23 -11.22 5.56
C LEU A 162 -1.98 -10.87 4.10
N GLY A 163 -1.56 -9.66 3.86
CA GLY A 163 -1.00 -9.22 2.60
C GLY A 163 0.38 -8.61 2.77
N ILE A 164 1.07 -8.40 1.68
CA ILE A 164 2.40 -7.82 1.65
C ILE A 164 2.45 -6.58 0.78
N LYS A 165 3.22 -5.57 1.20
CA LYS A 165 3.50 -4.39 0.37
C LYS A 165 4.91 -4.43 -0.16
N LEU A 166 5.03 -4.26 -1.47
CA LEU A 166 6.25 -4.46 -2.23
C LEU A 166 6.88 -3.14 -2.69
N PRO A 167 8.22 -3.08 -2.80
CA PRO A 167 8.88 -2.10 -3.65
C PRO A 167 8.59 -2.43 -5.12
N PRO A 168 8.87 -1.51 -6.07
CA PRO A 168 8.78 -1.83 -7.48
C PRO A 168 9.85 -2.84 -7.91
N TYR A 169 9.46 -3.80 -8.74
CA TYR A 169 10.36 -4.66 -9.50
C TYR A 169 10.50 -4.11 -10.91
N PHE A 170 11.62 -4.38 -11.58
CA PHE A 170 12.00 -3.72 -12.83
C PHE A 170 12.27 -4.66 -14.00
N ASP A 171 12.30 -5.97 -13.78
CA ASP A 171 12.52 -6.95 -14.86
C ASP A 171 11.67 -8.21 -14.68
N ILE A 172 11.50 -8.93 -15.79
CA ILE A 172 10.62 -10.11 -15.87
C ILE A 172 11.09 -11.24 -14.97
N VAL A 173 12.40 -11.46 -14.87
CA VAL A 173 12.97 -12.55 -14.06
C VAL A 173 12.64 -12.36 -12.58
N HIS A 174 12.76 -11.14 -12.07
CA HIS A 174 12.41 -10.83 -10.68
C HIS A 174 10.92 -10.95 -10.42
N PHE A 175 10.04 -10.56 -11.37
CA PHE A 175 8.61 -10.82 -11.25
C PHE A 175 8.30 -12.31 -11.16
N ASP A 176 8.91 -13.14 -12.01
CA ASP A 176 8.71 -14.60 -12.01
C ASP A 176 9.19 -15.21 -10.69
N GLN A 177 10.37 -14.84 -10.20
CA GLN A 177 10.93 -15.33 -8.95
C GLN A 177 10.09 -14.92 -7.74
N ALA A 178 9.70 -13.64 -7.66
CA ALA A 178 8.88 -13.13 -6.57
C ALA A 178 7.49 -13.79 -6.53
N ALA A 179 6.84 -13.91 -7.68
CA ALA A 179 5.55 -14.59 -7.79
C ALA A 179 5.64 -16.08 -7.40
N ALA A 180 6.73 -16.76 -7.79
CA ALA A 180 6.96 -18.16 -7.39
C ALA A 180 7.07 -18.34 -5.87
N VAL A 181 7.65 -17.36 -5.16
CA VAL A 181 7.68 -17.35 -3.69
C VAL A 181 6.31 -17.05 -3.12
N PHE A 182 5.66 -15.98 -3.57
CA PHE A 182 4.39 -15.53 -2.97
C PHE A 182 3.26 -16.54 -3.18
N ASN A 183 3.24 -17.25 -4.30
CA ASN A 183 2.25 -18.30 -4.60
C ASN A 183 2.32 -19.54 -3.68
N LYS A 184 3.37 -19.68 -2.88
CA LYS A 184 3.49 -20.76 -1.88
C LYS A 184 2.62 -20.51 -0.64
N PHE A 185 2.16 -19.28 -0.44
CA PHE A 185 1.51 -18.85 0.79
C PHE A 185 0.06 -18.41 0.54
N PRO A 186 -0.83 -18.55 1.53
CA PRO A 186 -2.22 -18.11 1.45
C PRO A 186 -2.34 -16.60 1.68
N LEU A 187 -1.56 -15.81 0.94
CA LEU A 187 -1.65 -14.35 0.99
C LEU A 187 -3.05 -13.89 0.54
N THR A 188 -3.60 -12.92 1.26
CA THR A 188 -4.88 -12.31 0.90
C THR A 188 -4.69 -11.29 -0.24
N PHE A 189 -3.59 -10.53 -0.20
CA PHE A 189 -3.29 -9.54 -1.23
C PHE A 189 -1.79 -9.25 -1.34
N VAL A 190 -1.42 -8.70 -2.49
CA VAL A 190 -0.11 -8.08 -2.74
C VAL A 190 -0.36 -6.62 -3.13
N ASN A 191 0.30 -5.69 -2.45
CA ASN A 191 0.19 -4.26 -2.71
C ASN A 191 1.41 -3.79 -3.51
N CYS A 192 1.19 -3.30 -4.71
CA CYS A 192 2.19 -2.77 -5.64
C CYS A 192 1.85 -1.31 -5.98
N VAL A 193 2.71 -0.35 -5.68
CA VAL A 193 4.08 -0.42 -5.17
C VAL A 193 4.31 0.62 -4.09
N ASN A 194 5.37 0.48 -3.31
CA ASN A 194 5.90 1.58 -2.52
C ASN A 194 6.64 2.58 -3.43
N SER A 195 7.11 3.71 -2.90
CA SER A 195 7.92 4.68 -3.63
C SER A 195 9.15 4.03 -4.28
N ILE A 196 9.56 4.55 -5.46
CA ILE A 196 10.80 4.12 -6.12
C ILE A 196 11.97 4.66 -5.31
N GLY A 197 12.76 3.78 -4.74
CA GLY A 197 13.87 4.12 -3.86
C GLY A 197 15.07 4.72 -4.58
N ASN A 198 15.88 5.47 -3.80
CA ASN A 198 17.14 6.08 -4.21
C ASN A 198 17.02 7.11 -5.34
N GLY A 199 15.88 7.81 -5.42
CA GLY A 199 15.77 9.00 -6.26
C GLY A 199 16.55 10.18 -5.65
N LEU A 200 16.88 11.15 -6.49
CA LEU A 200 17.55 12.39 -6.11
C LEU A 200 16.84 13.56 -6.77
N VAL A 201 16.55 14.60 -6.00
CA VAL A 201 16.01 15.87 -6.52
C VAL A 201 16.97 16.99 -6.14
N ILE A 202 17.29 17.82 -7.11
CA ILE A 202 18.21 18.95 -6.96
C ILE A 202 17.43 20.24 -7.18
N ASN A 203 17.62 21.19 -6.30
CA ASN A 203 17.18 22.55 -6.46
C ASN A 203 18.41 23.46 -6.39
N ASP A 204 18.66 24.18 -7.48
CA ASP A 204 19.92 24.89 -7.71
C ASP A 204 21.10 23.89 -7.62
N GLU A 205 22.02 24.06 -6.72
CA GLU A 205 23.22 23.21 -6.53
C GLU A 205 23.07 22.25 -5.32
N SER A 206 21.87 22.16 -4.74
CA SER A 206 21.66 21.44 -3.47
C SER A 206 20.58 20.36 -3.57
N VAL A 207 20.74 19.29 -2.78
CA VAL A 207 19.68 18.30 -2.57
C VAL A 207 18.55 18.89 -1.72
N VAL A 208 17.32 18.47 -1.98
CA VAL A 208 16.13 19.07 -1.35
C VAL A 208 15.74 18.39 -0.02
N ILE A 209 16.28 17.23 0.30
CA ILE A 209 16.06 16.53 1.57
C ILE A 209 17.39 16.17 2.23
N LYS A 210 17.41 16.17 3.58
CA LYS A 210 18.62 15.97 4.35
C LYS A 210 19.04 14.49 4.53
N PRO A 211 18.14 13.55 4.80
CA PRO A 211 18.52 12.17 5.08
C PRO A 211 19.22 11.50 3.91
N LYS A 212 20.15 10.57 4.21
CA LYS A 212 20.89 9.79 3.22
C LYS A 212 21.54 10.65 2.10
N ASN A 213 22.04 11.83 2.45
CA ASN A 213 22.66 12.78 1.52
C ASN A 213 21.73 13.13 0.33
N GLY A 214 20.44 13.29 0.57
CA GLY A 214 19.44 13.65 -0.43
C GLY A 214 18.77 12.48 -1.14
N PHE A 215 19.19 11.22 -0.90
CA PHE A 215 18.52 10.07 -1.49
C PHE A 215 17.19 9.77 -0.80
N GLY A 216 16.15 9.59 -1.59
CA GLY A 216 14.80 9.30 -1.08
C GLY A 216 13.94 8.48 -2.04
N GLY A 217 12.78 8.10 -1.56
CA GLY A 217 11.76 7.46 -2.38
C GLY A 217 10.98 8.48 -3.20
N ILE A 218 10.84 8.22 -4.49
CA ILE A 218 10.04 9.03 -5.43
C ILE A 218 8.61 8.52 -5.42
N GLY A 219 7.64 9.43 -5.28
CA GLY A 219 6.21 9.17 -5.34
C GLY A 219 5.50 10.07 -6.35
N GLY A 220 4.18 9.89 -6.51
CA GLY A 220 3.35 10.68 -7.41
C GLY A 220 3.35 10.16 -8.85
N GLN A 221 3.06 11.04 -9.82
CA GLN A 221 2.90 10.66 -11.23
C GLN A 221 4.18 10.09 -11.86
N TYR A 222 5.35 10.44 -11.35
CA TYR A 222 6.63 9.85 -11.77
C TYR A 222 6.65 8.34 -11.78
N ILE A 223 5.94 7.71 -10.83
CA ILE A 223 6.00 6.27 -10.65
C ILE A 223 4.84 5.51 -11.30
N LYS A 224 3.85 6.20 -11.86
CA LYS A 224 2.66 5.56 -12.43
C LYS A 224 2.97 4.48 -13.46
N PRO A 225 3.83 4.70 -14.49
CA PRO A 225 4.14 3.65 -15.46
C PRO A 225 4.73 2.40 -14.82
N THR A 226 5.63 2.57 -13.86
CA THR A 226 6.23 1.47 -13.11
C THR A 226 5.20 0.76 -12.22
N ALA A 227 4.33 1.51 -11.57
CA ALA A 227 3.27 0.95 -10.72
C ALA A 227 2.28 0.09 -11.54
N LEU A 228 1.82 0.59 -12.68
CA LEU A 228 0.95 -0.14 -13.61
C LEU A 228 1.61 -1.43 -14.11
N ALA A 229 2.90 -1.36 -14.48
CA ALA A 229 3.65 -2.54 -14.91
C ALA A 229 3.75 -3.60 -13.80
N ASN A 230 4.02 -3.18 -12.55
CA ASN A 230 4.08 -4.08 -11.39
C ASN A 230 2.71 -4.71 -11.09
N VAL A 231 1.63 -3.91 -11.05
CA VAL A 231 0.26 -4.41 -10.87
C VAL A 231 -0.06 -5.47 -11.93
N HIS A 232 0.20 -5.16 -13.20
CA HIS A 232 -0.12 -6.06 -14.30
C HIS A 232 0.74 -7.33 -14.29
N ALA A 233 2.04 -7.19 -14.05
CA ALA A 233 2.97 -8.31 -13.99
C ALA A 233 2.60 -9.32 -12.88
N PHE A 234 2.25 -8.84 -11.68
CA PHE A 234 1.81 -9.68 -10.59
C PHE A 234 0.41 -10.24 -10.82
N TYR A 235 -0.52 -9.47 -11.38
CA TYR A 235 -1.85 -9.98 -11.74
C TYR A 235 -1.78 -11.20 -12.68
N GLN A 236 -0.86 -11.20 -13.62
CA GLN A 236 -0.67 -12.32 -14.55
C GLN A 236 0.01 -13.55 -13.93
N ARG A 237 0.69 -13.41 -12.79
CA ARG A 237 1.57 -14.43 -12.21
C ARG A 237 1.09 -15.01 -10.89
N LEU A 238 0.37 -14.23 -10.11
CA LEU A 238 -0.11 -14.68 -8.81
C LEU A 238 -1.34 -15.57 -8.96
N ASN A 239 -1.50 -16.47 -7.99
CA ASN A 239 -2.71 -17.24 -7.86
C ASN A 239 -3.93 -16.30 -7.82
N PRO A 240 -5.04 -16.63 -8.51
CA PRO A 240 -6.23 -15.77 -8.57
C PRO A 240 -6.87 -15.45 -7.20
N SER A 241 -6.55 -16.23 -6.17
CA SER A 241 -6.97 -15.99 -4.79
C SER A 241 -6.22 -14.82 -4.14
N ILE A 242 -5.01 -14.50 -4.62
CA ILE A 242 -4.20 -13.38 -4.12
C ILE A 242 -4.59 -12.12 -4.90
N GLN A 243 -5.21 -11.18 -4.23
CA GLN A 243 -5.67 -9.97 -4.90
C GLN A 243 -4.60 -8.90 -4.96
N ILE A 244 -4.72 -7.99 -5.93
CA ILE A 244 -3.75 -6.91 -6.09
C ILE A 244 -4.36 -5.61 -5.55
N ILE A 245 -3.60 -4.91 -4.72
CA ILE A 245 -3.84 -3.51 -4.39
C ILE A 245 -2.88 -2.67 -5.21
N GLY A 246 -3.40 -1.75 -6.01
CA GLY A 246 -2.61 -0.86 -6.86
C GLY A 246 -2.25 0.42 -6.13
N THR A 247 -0.97 0.77 -6.11
CA THR A 247 -0.46 1.99 -5.47
C THR A 247 0.59 2.65 -6.35
N GLY A 248 0.46 3.94 -6.57
CA GLY A 248 1.48 4.75 -7.26
C GLY A 248 0.95 5.52 -8.46
N GLY A 249 1.08 6.84 -8.37
CA GLY A 249 0.73 7.77 -9.44
C GLY A 249 -0.76 7.98 -9.70
N VAL A 250 -1.61 7.68 -8.73
CA VAL A 250 -3.05 7.90 -8.83
C VAL A 250 -3.36 9.36 -8.49
N LEU A 251 -3.70 10.13 -9.50
CA LEU A 251 -4.13 11.52 -9.40
C LEU A 251 -5.60 11.69 -9.81
N THR A 252 -6.04 10.95 -10.83
CA THR A 252 -7.36 11.09 -11.46
C THR A 252 -8.12 9.76 -11.49
N GLY A 253 -9.42 9.80 -11.80
CA GLY A 253 -10.22 8.61 -12.06
C GLY A 253 -9.69 7.78 -13.24
N ARG A 254 -8.99 8.41 -14.20
CA ARG A 254 -8.31 7.70 -15.28
C ARG A 254 -7.16 6.84 -14.74
N ASP A 255 -6.38 7.35 -13.80
CA ASP A 255 -5.29 6.58 -13.20
C ASP A 255 -5.84 5.39 -12.39
N ALA A 256 -6.92 5.61 -11.65
CA ALA A 256 -7.63 4.54 -10.94
C ALA A 256 -8.16 3.47 -11.92
N PHE A 257 -8.80 3.90 -13.02
CA PHE A 257 -9.26 3.01 -14.08
C PHE A 257 -8.13 2.15 -14.65
N GLU A 258 -6.97 2.74 -14.92
CA GLU A 258 -5.82 2.04 -15.50
C GLU A 258 -5.22 1.01 -14.52
N HIS A 259 -5.16 1.31 -13.23
CA HIS A 259 -4.77 0.34 -12.22
C HIS A 259 -5.71 -0.87 -12.17
N ILE A 260 -7.02 -0.65 -12.23
CA ILE A 260 -8.02 -1.74 -12.25
C ILE A 260 -7.91 -2.53 -13.55
N LEU A 261 -7.76 -1.84 -14.68
CA LEU A 261 -7.54 -2.48 -15.98
C LEU A 261 -6.29 -3.38 -15.99
N CYS A 262 -5.24 -3.01 -15.25
CA CYS A 262 -4.04 -3.82 -15.02
C CYS A 262 -4.26 -4.98 -14.06
N GLY A 263 -5.36 -5.02 -13.30
CA GLY A 263 -5.71 -6.13 -12.41
C GLY A 263 -5.88 -5.78 -10.93
N ALA A 264 -5.78 -4.50 -10.55
CA ALA A 264 -6.00 -4.09 -9.16
C ALA A 264 -7.46 -4.28 -8.75
N SER A 265 -7.69 -4.81 -7.55
CA SER A 265 -9.00 -4.90 -6.91
C SER A 265 -9.28 -3.66 -6.05
N MET A 266 -8.24 -3.08 -5.46
CA MET A 266 -8.32 -1.88 -4.62
C MET A 266 -7.15 -0.96 -4.93
N ILE A 267 -7.28 0.32 -4.64
CA ILE A 267 -6.33 1.34 -5.03
C ILE A 267 -5.96 2.20 -3.83
N GLN A 268 -4.66 2.36 -3.59
CA GLN A 268 -4.14 3.28 -2.58
C GLN A 268 -3.71 4.60 -3.20
N ILE A 269 -4.16 5.71 -2.61
CA ILE A 269 -3.79 7.08 -2.97
C ILE A 269 -2.84 7.65 -1.92
N GLY A 270 -1.67 8.11 -2.35
CA GLY A 270 -0.67 8.73 -1.48
C GLY A 270 -0.51 10.23 -1.76
N THR A 271 0.38 10.58 -2.69
CA THR A 271 0.79 11.98 -2.95
C THR A 271 -0.38 12.92 -3.25
N SER A 272 -1.41 12.46 -3.97
CA SER A 272 -2.60 13.27 -4.26
C SER A 272 -3.42 13.53 -3.01
N LEU A 273 -3.54 12.55 -2.12
CA LEU A 273 -4.19 12.70 -0.81
C LEU A 273 -3.44 13.70 0.08
N GLU A 274 -2.10 13.68 0.07
CA GLU A 274 -1.29 14.65 0.82
C GLU A 274 -1.53 16.08 0.34
N LYS A 275 -1.68 16.28 -0.97
CA LYS A 275 -1.86 17.61 -1.59
C LYS A 275 -3.29 18.14 -1.52
N GLU A 276 -4.29 17.30 -1.70
CA GLU A 276 -5.70 17.69 -1.84
C GLU A 276 -6.53 17.44 -0.57
N GLY A 277 -6.03 16.62 0.36
CA GLY A 277 -6.84 16.13 1.47
C GLY A 277 -7.86 15.06 1.02
N THR A 278 -8.80 14.74 1.90
CA THR A 278 -9.75 13.63 1.70
C THR A 278 -10.75 13.84 0.55
N GLU A 279 -10.89 15.06 0.03
CA GLU A 279 -11.74 15.39 -1.12
C GLU A 279 -11.27 14.65 -2.41
N VAL A 280 -10.02 14.22 -2.47
CA VAL A 280 -9.50 13.40 -3.56
C VAL A 280 -10.33 12.13 -3.79
N PHE A 281 -10.89 11.53 -2.73
CA PHE A 281 -11.68 10.30 -2.85
C PHE A 281 -13.00 10.54 -3.58
N SER A 282 -13.74 11.59 -3.25
CA SER A 282 -15.00 11.94 -3.93
C SER A 282 -14.75 12.29 -5.39
N ARG A 283 -13.71 13.09 -5.66
CA ARG A 283 -13.35 13.49 -7.01
C ARG A 283 -12.94 12.30 -7.89
N VAL A 284 -11.99 11.50 -7.43
CA VAL A 284 -11.50 10.33 -8.19
C VAL A 284 -12.59 9.28 -8.38
N THR A 285 -13.46 9.08 -7.38
CA THR A 285 -14.61 8.17 -7.49
C THR A 285 -15.58 8.63 -8.58
N ARG A 286 -15.93 9.91 -8.61
CA ARG A 286 -16.81 10.50 -9.63
C ARG A 286 -16.19 10.32 -11.02
N GLU A 287 -14.95 10.73 -11.22
CA GLU A 287 -14.23 10.60 -12.48
C GLU A 287 -14.12 9.15 -12.95
N LEU A 288 -13.87 8.20 -12.05
CA LEU A 288 -13.86 6.77 -12.36
C LEU A 288 -15.23 6.28 -12.85
N LYS A 289 -16.32 6.68 -12.16
CA LYS A 289 -17.68 6.32 -12.55
C LYS A 289 -18.06 6.91 -13.92
N GLU A 290 -17.66 8.14 -14.22
CA GLU A 290 -17.86 8.77 -15.53
C GLU A 290 -17.20 7.93 -16.63
N ILE A 291 -15.95 7.50 -16.46
CA ILE A 291 -15.24 6.63 -17.41
C ILE A 291 -15.94 5.27 -17.55
N MET A 292 -16.40 4.70 -16.44
CA MET A 292 -17.13 3.43 -16.47
C MET A 292 -18.44 3.55 -17.24
N ASP A 293 -19.22 4.60 -17.00
CA ASP A 293 -20.50 4.85 -17.67
C ASP A 293 -20.30 5.11 -19.18
N GLU A 294 -19.30 5.92 -19.58
CA GLU A 294 -18.92 6.13 -21.00
C GLU A 294 -18.58 4.82 -21.72
N LYS A 295 -17.93 3.88 -21.03
CA LYS A 295 -17.53 2.57 -21.58
C LYS A 295 -18.60 1.48 -21.43
N GLY A 296 -19.71 1.77 -20.75
CA GLY A 296 -20.79 0.81 -20.52
C GLY A 296 -20.49 -0.21 -19.41
N TYR A 297 -19.49 0.00 -18.58
CA TYR A 297 -19.17 -0.87 -17.44
C TYR A 297 -20.07 -0.57 -16.24
N LYS A 298 -20.54 -1.62 -15.55
CA LYS A 298 -21.41 -1.53 -14.38
C LYS A 298 -20.66 -1.78 -13.08
N THR A 299 -19.64 -2.62 -13.12
CA THR A 299 -18.82 -3.01 -11.97
C THR A 299 -17.34 -2.96 -12.35
N LEU A 300 -16.46 -2.98 -11.35
CA LEU A 300 -15.01 -3.04 -11.58
C LEU A 300 -14.60 -4.35 -12.25
N GLU A 301 -15.31 -5.46 -11.97
CA GLU A 301 -15.05 -6.78 -12.56
C GLU A 301 -15.29 -6.80 -14.08
N ASP A 302 -16.09 -5.86 -14.61
CA ASP A 302 -16.33 -5.78 -16.05
C ASP A 302 -15.06 -5.48 -16.85
N PHE A 303 -14.06 -4.84 -16.23
CA PHE A 303 -12.82 -4.46 -16.90
C PHE A 303 -11.52 -4.80 -16.12
N LYS A 304 -11.62 -5.28 -14.89
CA LYS A 304 -10.45 -5.67 -14.10
C LYS A 304 -9.60 -6.71 -14.82
N GLY A 305 -8.31 -6.40 -15.00
CA GLY A 305 -7.35 -7.29 -15.66
C GLY A 305 -7.56 -7.47 -17.17
N LYS A 306 -8.43 -6.69 -17.79
CA LYS A 306 -8.77 -6.81 -19.24
C LYS A 306 -7.96 -5.83 -20.10
N LEU A 307 -6.70 -5.60 -19.76
CA LEU A 307 -5.79 -4.81 -20.59
C LEU A 307 -5.67 -5.44 -21.97
N LYS A 308 -5.83 -4.62 -23.03
CA LYS A 308 -5.72 -5.06 -24.41
C LYS A 308 -4.29 -4.87 -24.90
N TYR A 309 -3.84 -5.82 -25.71
CA TYR A 309 -2.54 -5.77 -26.39
C TYR A 309 -2.73 -5.38 -27.86
N LEU A 310 -1.70 -4.76 -28.45
CA LEU A 310 -1.66 -4.38 -29.87
C LEU A 310 -1.36 -5.58 -30.77
#